data_ddafc0f326a447f89db4a895a6ef917a
#
_entry.id   ddafc0f326a447f89db4a895a6ef917a
#
_cell.length_a   1.000
_cell.length_b   1.000
_cell.length_c   1.000
_cell.angle_alpha   90.00
_cell.angle_beta   90.00
_cell.angle_gamma   90.00
#
_symmetry.space_group_name_H-M   'P 1'
#
loop_
_entity.id
_entity.type
_entity.pdbx_description
1 polymer ?
#
loop_
_entity_poly.entity_id
_entity_poly.type
_entity_poly.pdbx_seq_one_letter_code
_entity_poly.pdbx_strand_id
1 'polypeptide(L)'
;MNPRMNQCLETLLDNDYERLRPYLSLVSLKSHEVLYEAFSRPDKLYFPINALIAIRKDTPDGLSIETATVGSEGLIGLAGVTGHSYFHAIVAEPGLAYRLDRDHLQGLMDQHPMITQMCMRAAQLVIRKIAMELLCTHYHQIPQRLSRWILTRHDYLLANDLQVTHQAISDSLGIRREAVTLTLAHLQGVSVSRGHLNITDRAALEHQSCECYFQLKQVHPSQISLAF
;
A
#
# COMPACT_ATOMS: atom_id res chain seq x y z
N MET A 1 3.80 -19.70 -8.45
CA MET A 1 4.19 -18.76 -7.38
C MET A 1 3.38 -19.10 -6.13
N ASN A 2 3.95 -18.98 -4.92
CA ASN A 2 3.24 -19.36 -3.70
C ASN A 2 2.36 -18.19 -3.20
N PRO A 3 1.04 -18.36 -2.99
CA PRO A 3 0.18 -17.31 -2.43
C PRO A 3 0.64 -16.80 -1.06
N ARG A 4 1.28 -17.62 -0.26
CA ARG A 4 1.84 -17.26 1.05
C ARG A 4 3.04 -16.29 1.00
N MET A 5 3.43 -15.83 -0.20
CA MET A 5 4.30 -14.64 -0.32
C MET A 5 3.58 -13.35 0.09
N ASN A 6 2.24 -13.35 0.13
CA ASN A 6 1.49 -12.31 0.81
C ASN A 6 1.37 -12.65 2.30
N GLN A 7 1.76 -11.71 3.16
CA GLN A 7 1.86 -11.92 4.61
C GLN A 7 0.49 -12.15 5.27
N CYS A 8 -0.61 -11.61 4.72
CA CYS A 8 -1.95 -11.93 5.24
C CYS A 8 -2.25 -13.42 5.06
N LEU A 9 -1.95 -13.98 3.88
CA LEU A 9 -2.15 -15.40 3.60
C LEU A 9 -1.17 -16.29 4.36
N GLU A 10 0.04 -15.80 4.66
CA GLU A 10 1.04 -16.50 5.46
C GLU A 10 0.58 -16.72 6.90
N THR A 11 -0.20 -15.78 7.48
CA THR A 11 -0.70 -15.90 8.85
C THR A 11 -1.76 -16.97 9.04
N LEU A 12 -2.34 -17.50 7.96
CA LEU A 12 -3.36 -18.55 8.05
C LEU A 12 -2.73 -19.91 8.35
N LEU A 13 -3.36 -20.66 9.27
CA LEU A 13 -3.06 -22.07 9.47
C LEU A 13 -3.37 -22.88 8.22
N ASP A 14 -2.71 -24.02 8.05
CA ASP A 14 -2.82 -24.82 6.83
C ASP A 14 -4.27 -25.17 6.49
N ASN A 15 -5.09 -25.53 7.47
CA ASN A 15 -6.49 -25.88 7.25
C ASN A 15 -7.31 -24.73 6.66
N ASP A 16 -7.18 -23.50 7.21
CA ASP A 16 -7.89 -22.32 6.72
C ASP A 16 -7.34 -21.86 5.37
N TYR A 17 -6.01 -21.94 5.19
CA TYR A 17 -5.37 -21.63 3.93
C TYR A 17 -5.84 -22.55 2.80
N GLU A 18 -5.90 -23.87 3.01
CA GLU A 18 -6.35 -24.82 1.99
C GLU A 18 -7.84 -24.65 1.63
N ARG A 19 -8.65 -24.07 2.50
CA ARG A 19 -10.04 -23.67 2.20
C ARG A 19 -10.13 -22.46 1.28
N LEU A 20 -9.21 -21.52 1.43
CA LEU A 20 -9.19 -20.27 0.65
C LEU A 20 -8.44 -20.43 -0.68
N ARG A 21 -7.40 -21.25 -0.71
CA ARG A 21 -6.49 -21.43 -1.85
C ARG A 21 -7.18 -21.75 -3.19
N PRO A 22 -8.22 -22.62 -3.29
CA PRO A 22 -8.88 -22.94 -4.56
C PRO A 22 -9.50 -21.73 -5.27
N TYR A 23 -9.83 -20.67 -4.52
CA TYR A 23 -10.46 -19.46 -5.04
C TYR A 23 -9.47 -18.36 -5.40
N LEU A 24 -8.16 -18.56 -5.11
CA LEU A 24 -7.11 -17.61 -5.42
C LEU A 24 -6.66 -17.73 -6.88
N SER A 25 -6.72 -16.66 -7.62
CA SER A 25 -6.20 -16.58 -8.99
C SER A 25 -5.03 -15.58 -9.07
N LEU A 26 -3.90 -16.01 -9.64
CA LEU A 26 -2.76 -15.13 -9.87
C LEU A 26 -3.06 -14.17 -11.02
N VAL A 27 -2.86 -12.87 -10.80
CA VAL A 27 -3.08 -11.82 -11.79
C VAL A 27 -1.88 -10.88 -11.84
N SER A 28 -1.65 -10.32 -13.03
CA SER A 28 -0.69 -9.22 -13.24
C SER A 28 -1.45 -7.90 -13.21
N LEU A 29 -1.01 -6.99 -12.37
CA LEU A 29 -1.55 -5.65 -12.23
C LEU A 29 -0.69 -4.65 -12.97
N LYS A 30 -1.31 -3.79 -13.77
CA LYS A 30 -0.61 -2.77 -14.58
C LYS A 30 -0.53 -1.46 -13.81
N SER A 31 0.51 -0.67 -14.07
CA SER A 31 0.64 0.68 -13.50
C SER A 31 -0.60 1.52 -13.84
N HIS A 32 -1.09 2.27 -12.86
CA HIS A 32 -2.29 3.11 -12.93
C HIS A 32 -3.61 2.37 -13.16
N GLU A 33 -3.63 1.04 -13.11
CA GLU A 33 -4.87 0.27 -13.16
C GLU A 33 -5.74 0.60 -11.94
N VAL A 34 -7.01 0.96 -12.17
CA VAL A 34 -7.99 1.20 -11.12
C VAL A 34 -8.62 -0.13 -10.74
N LEU A 35 -8.40 -0.58 -9.52
CA LEU A 35 -8.95 -1.84 -9.00
C LEU A 35 -10.41 -1.68 -8.56
N TYR A 36 -10.74 -0.54 -7.99
CA TYR A 36 -12.12 -0.11 -7.72
C TYR A 36 -12.18 1.40 -7.48
N GLU A 37 -13.33 1.97 -7.80
CA GLU A 37 -13.63 3.40 -7.65
C GLU A 37 -14.20 3.72 -6.26
N ALA A 38 -14.06 4.98 -5.84
CA ALA A 38 -14.78 5.47 -4.66
C ALA A 38 -16.30 5.35 -4.86
N PHE A 39 -17.00 5.08 -3.77
CA PHE A 39 -18.43 4.84 -3.71
C PHE A 39 -18.93 3.60 -4.49
N SER A 40 -18.00 2.81 -5.07
CA SER A 40 -18.31 1.48 -5.60
C SER A 40 -18.31 0.42 -4.49
N ARG A 41 -18.91 -0.72 -4.77
CA ARG A 41 -18.80 -1.92 -3.95
C ARG A 41 -17.80 -2.89 -4.60
N PRO A 42 -16.55 -2.98 -4.13
CA PRO A 42 -15.57 -3.89 -4.71
C PRO A 42 -16.09 -5.32 -4.75
N ASP A 43 -16.01 -5.97 -5.90
CA ASP A 43 -16.38 -7.38 -6.09
C ASP A 43 -15.17 -8.33 -6.03
N LYS A 44 -13.97 -7.76 -6.06
CA LYS A 44 -12.70 -8.47 -6.00
C LYS A 44 -11.85 -7.99 -4.83
N LEU A 45 -11.11 -8.94 -4.28
CA LEU A 45 -10.05 -8.68 -3.31
C LEU A 45 -8.70 -9.00 -3.93
N TYR A 46 -7.67 -8.28 -3.50
CA TYR A 46 -6.32 -8.46 -4.00
C TYR A 46 -5.34 -8.62 -2.85
N PHE A 47 -4.52 -9.66 -2.94
CA PHE A 47 -3.40 -9.96 -2.06
C PHE A 47 -2.11 -9.68 -2.84
N PRO A 48 -1.51 -8.49 -2.75
CA PRO A 48 -0.31 -8.16 -3.50
C PRO A 48 0.85 -9.08 -3.11
N ILE A 49 1.72 -9.38 -4.09
CA ILE A 49 2.98 -10.10 -3.87
C ILE A 49 4.15 -9.12 -3.98
N ASN A 50 4.24 -8.46 -5.12
CA ASN A 50 5.24 -7.43 -5.41
C ASN A 50 4.65 -6.21 -6.12
N ALA A 51 3.33 -6.15 -6.28
CA ALA A 51 2.63 -4.93 -6.66
C ALA A 51 2.47 -4.00 -5.45
N LEU A 52 2.41 -2.69 -5.69
CA LEU A 52 2.07 -1.69 -4.69
C LEU A 52 0.77 -0.99 -5.08
N ILE A 53 -0.20 -0.96 -4.17
CA ILE A 53 -1.52 -0.40 -4.40
C ILE A 53 -1.72 0.82 -3.51
N ALA A 54 -2.04 1.96 -4.11
CA ALA A 54 -2.37 3.19 -3.42
C ALA A 54 -3.88 3.25 -3.14
N ILE A 55 -4.22 3.53 -1.90
CA ILE A 55 -5.57 3.91 -1.48
C ILE A 55 -5.62 5.44 -1.53
N ARG A 56 -6.49 5.98 -2.38
CA ARG A 56 -6.56 7.42 -2.65
C ARG A 56 -7.92 7.99 -2.31
N LYS A 57 -7.92 9.26 -1.94
CA LYS A 57 -9.12 10.07 -1.76
C LYS A 57 -9.02 11.33 -2.61
N ASP A 58 -10.09 11.61 -3.35
CA ASP A 58 -10.19 12.81 -4.16
C ASP A 58 -11.15 13.81 -3.54
N THR A 59 -10.87 15.08 -3.80
CA THR A 59 -11.80 16.17 -3.54
C THR A 59 -12.67 16.45 -4.77
N PRO A 60 -13.84 17.10 -4.61
CA PRO A 60 -14.69 17.47 -5.75
C PRO A 60 -13.99 18.33 -6.81
N ASP A 61 -12.98 19.11 -6.42
CA ASP A 61 -12.19 20.00 -7.30
C ASP A 61 -11.04 19.24 -8.00
N GLY A 62 -10.97 17.90 -7.85
CA GLY A 62 -10.00 17.07 -8.56
C GLY A 62 -8.62 16.97 -7.90
N LEU A 63 -8.44 17.45 -6.67
CA LEU A 63 -7.24 17.18 -5.91
C LEU A 63 -7.27 15.73 -5.40
N SER A 64 -6.15 15.05 -5.46
CA SER A 64 -6.00 13.67 -5.03
C SER A 64 -4.90 13.54 -3.98
N ILE A 65 -5.12 12.67 -2.99
CA ILE A 65 -4.10 12.33 -1.99
C ILE A 65 -4.07 10.82 -1.79
N GLU A 66 -2.86 10.30 -1.67
CA GLU A 66 -2.63 8.91 -1.26
C GLU A 66 -2.73 8.83 0.28
N THR A 67 -3.77 8.15 0.76
CA THR A 67 -4.03 8.01 2.19
C THR A 67 -3.32 6.81 2.80
N ALA A 68 -3.04 5.79 2.00
CA ALA A 68 -2.24 4.62 2.38
C ALA A 68 -1.70 3.92 1.14
N THR A 69 -0.61 3.19 1.30
CA THR A 69 -0.09 2.24 0.30
C THR A 69 -0.08 0.85 0.88
N VAL A 70 -0.48 -0.15 0.09
CA VAL A 70 -0.56 -1.55 0.51
C VAL A 70 0.22 -2.42 -0.47
N GLY A 71 1.15 -3.18 0.06
CA GLY A 71 1.93 -4.19 -0.65
C GLY A 71 1.66 -5.59 -0.11
N SER A 72 2.70 -6.44 -0.07
CA SER A 72 2.59 -7.84 0.34
C SER A 72 2.13 -8.05 1.80
N GLU A 73 2.17 -7.02 2.63
CA GLU A 73 1.72 -7.08 4.02
C GLU A 73 0.20 -6.94 4.21
N GLY A 74 -0.54 -6.64 3.15
CA GLY A 74 -1.95 -6.31 3.27
C GLY A 74 -2.88 -6.96 2.26
N LEU A 75 -4.12 -6.53 2.30
CA LEU A 75 -5.23 -6.99 1.51
C LEU A 75 -6.07 -5.78 1.08
N ILE A 76 -6.44 -5.71 -0.18
CA ILE A 76 -7.24 -4.64 -0.79
C ILE A 76 -8.62 -5.17 -1.17
N GLY A 77 -9.66 -4.32 -1.07
CA GLY A 77 -11.03 -4.64 -1.50
C GLY A 77 -11.98 -5.05 -0.37
N LEU A 78 -11.51 -5.10 0.89
CA LEU A 78 -12.33 -5.50 2.05
C LEU A 78 -13.60 -4.68 2.24
N ALA A 79 -13.62 -3.42 1.82
CA ALA A 79 -14.82 -2.58 1.88
C ALA A 79 -16.00 -3.22 1.16
N GLY A 80 -15.78 -4.01 0.11
CA GLY A 80 -16.82 -4.73 -0.62
C GLY A 80 -17.57 -5.76 0.22
N VAL A 81 -16.95 -6.31 1.25
CA VAL A 81 -17.59 -7.28 2.16
C VAL A 81 -18.66 -6.60 3.01
N THR A 82 -18.39 -5.41 3.52
CA THR A 82 -19.28 -4.68 4.43
C THR A 82 -20.15 -3.64 3.73
N GLY A 83 -19.82 -3.22 2.50
CA GLY A 83 -20.57 -2.19 1.78
C GLY A 83 -19.80 -1.56 0.63
N HIS A 84 -19.81 -0.22 0.59
CA HIS A 84 -19.14 0.58 -0.44
C HIS A 84 -17.81 1.15 0.08
N SER A 85 -16.83 1.28 -0.80
CA SER A 85 -15.57 1.96 -0.48
C SER A 85 -15.74 3.48 -0.59
N TYR A 86 -15.23 4.22 0.38
CA TYR A 86 -15.14 5.69 0.31
C TYR A 86 -13.85 6.17 -0.39
N PHE A 87 -12.98 5.23 -0.75
CA PHE A 87 -11.70 5.45 -1.40
C PHE A 87 -11.67 4.70 -2.71
N HIS A 88 -10.80 5.11 -3.62
CA HIS A 88 -10.44 4.27 -4.73
C HIS A 88 -9.09 3.60 -4.50
N ALA A 89 -8.87 2.46 -5.15
CA ALA A 89 -7.60 1.75 -5.14
C ALA A 89 -7.01 1.72 -6.55
N ILE A 90 -5.77 2.21 -6.65
CA ILE A 90 -5.05 2.32 -7.91
C ILE A 90 -3.70 1.62 -7.76
N VAL A 91 -3.28 0.91 -8.78
CA VAL A 91 -1.95 0.29 -8.82
C VAL A 91 -0.90 1.40 -8.94
N ALA A 92 -0.17 1.66 -7.86
CA ALA A 92 0.94 2.62 -7.83
C ALA A 92 2.18 2.05 -8.52
N GLU A 93 2.51 0.77 -8.24
CA GLU A 93 3.61 0.08 -8.89
C GLU A 93 3.12 -1.27 -9.44
N PRO A 94 3.44 -1.59 -10.71
CA PRO A 94 2.97 -2.81 -11.34
C PRO A 94 3.59 -4.05 -10.70
N GLY A 95 2.89 -5.17 -10.79
CA GLY A 95 3.39 -6.43 -10.24
C GLY A 95 2.34 -7.52 -10.23
N LEU A 96 2.55 -8.50 -9.39
CA LEU A 96 1.68 -9.66 -9.23
C LEU A 96 0.87 -9.57 -7.93
N ALA A 97 -0.37 -10.03 -8.01
CA ALA A 97 -1.23 -10.22 -6.85
C ALA A 97 -2.05 -11.51 -7.00
N TYR A 98 -2.48 -12.08 -5.90
CA TYR A 98 -3.59 -13.04 -5.94
C TYR A 98 -4.90 -12.29 -5.81
N ARG A 99 -5.86 -12.68 -6.64
CA ARG A 99 -7.22 -12.12 -6.67
C ARG A 99 -8.20 -13.17 -6.17
N LEU A 100 -9.19 -12.73 -5.41
CA LEU A 100 -10.27 -13.52 -4.85
C LEU A 100 -11.60 -12.80 -5.05
N ASP A 101 -12.65 -13.52 -5.39
CA ASP A 101 -14.00 -12.95 -5.47
C ASP A 101 -14.54 -12.71 -4.06
N ARG A 102 -15.13 -11.54 -3.85
CA ARG A 102 -15.71 -11.12 -2.55
C ARG A 102 -16.67 -12.15 -1.97
N ASP A 103 -17.56 -12.70 -2.80
CA ASP A 103 -18.62 -13.60 -2.34
C ASP A 103 -18.04 -14.93 -1.81
N HIS A 104 -16.93 -15.40 -2.39
CA HIS A 104 -16.20 -16.56 -1.85
C HIS A 104 -15.57 -16.24 -0.48
N LEU A 105 -14.95 -15.06 -0.33
CA LEU A 105 -14.38 -14.68 0.96
C LEU A 105 -15.46 -14.55 2.02
N GLN A 106 -16.59 -13.92 1.70
CA GLN A 106 -17.69 -13.71 2.64
C GLN A 106 -18.23 -15.06 3.17
N GLY A 107 -18.44 -16.05 2.28
CA GLY A 107 -18.86 -17.39 2.68
C GLY A 107 -17.85 -18.12 3.55
N LEU A 108 -16.55 -17.89 3.32
CA LEU A 108 -15.50 -18.46 4.17
C LEU A 108 -15.40 -17.78 5.54
N MET A 109 -15.57 -16.48 5.61
CA MET A 109 -15.52 -15.72 6.87
C MET A 109 -16.58 -16.20 7.87
N ASP A 110 -17.77 -16.54 7.40
CA ASP A 110 -18.87 -17.03 8.24
C ASP A 110 -18.55 -18.40 8.89
N GLN A 111 -17.71 -19.20 8.24
CA GLN A 111 -17.39 -20.58 8.66
C GLN A 111 -15.99 -20.70 9.30
N HIS A 112 -15.10 -19.78 9.05
CA HIS A 112 -13.69 -19.84 9.42
C HIS A 112 -13.25 -18.57 10.16
N PRO A 113 -13.32 -18.54 11.51
CA PRO A 113 -12.98 -17.35 12.32
C PRO A 113 -11.58 -16.80 12.08
N MET A 114 -10.61 -17.66 11.73
CA MET A 114 -9.24 -17.23 11.44
C MET A 114 -9.14 -16.40 10.16
N ILE A 115 -9.98 -16.70 9.15
CA ILE A 115 -10.08 -15.89 7.93
C ILE A 115 -10.65 -14.52 8.26
N THR A 116 -11.69 -14.46 9.09
CA THR A 116 -12.26 -13.20 9.58
C THR A 116 -11.20 -12.39 10.35
N GLN A 117 -10.44 -13.04 11.24
CA GLN A 117 -9.37 -12.38 11.98
C GLN A 117 -8.27 -11.82 11.06
N MET A 118 -7.87 -12.56 10.03
CA MET A 118 -6.93 -12.09 9.00
C MET A 118 -7.46 -10.82 8.32
N CYS A 119 -8.74 -10.80 7.92
CA CYS A 119 -9.37 -9.62 7.31
C CYS A 119 -9.39 -8.41 8.26
N MET A 120 -9.71 -8.63 9.55
CA MET A 120 -9.69 -7.57 10.57
C MET A 120 -8.28 -6.99 10.76
N ARG A 121 -7.24 -7.84 10.80
CA ARG A 121 -5.85 -7.38 10.88
C ARG A 121 -5.44 -6.57 9.64
N ALA A 122 -5.85 -6.99 8.46
CA ALA A 122 -5.60 -6.23 7.22
C ALA A 122 -6.30 -4.86 7.24
N ALA A 123 -7.53 -4.77 7.74
CA ALA A 123 -8.23 -3.50 7.92
C ALA A 123 -7.53 -2.59 8.93
N GLN A 124 -7.09 -3.13 10.07
CA GLN A 124 -6.32 -2.39 11.08
C GLN A 124 -4.99 -1.87 10.52
N LEU A 125 -4.32 -2.63 9.67
CA LEU A 125 -3.10 -2.18 8.99
C LEU A 125 -3.36 -0.92 8.15
N VAL A 126 -4.45 -0.90 7.38
CA VAL A 126 -4.83 0.27 6.57
C VAL A 126 -5.14 1.47 7.46
N ILE A 127 -5.93 1.29 8.54
CA ILE A 127 -6.24 2.36 9.49
C ILE A 127 -4.96 2.93 10.10
N ARG A 128 -4.01 2.08 10.50
CA ARG A 128 -2.72 2.49 11.03
C ARG A 128 -1.91 3.30 10.02
N LYS A 129 -1.88 2.88 8.75
CA LYS A 129 -1.19 3.62 7.68
C LYS A 129 -1.80 4.99 7.45
N ILE A 130 -3.14 5.09 7.44
CA ILE A 130 -3.85 6.37 7.34
C ILE A 130 -3.52 7.29 8.52
N ALA A 131 -3.56 6.77 9.74
CA ALA A 131 -3.22 7.54 10.94
C ALA A 131 -1.77 8.04 10.90
N MET A 132 -0.85 7.20 10.44
CA MET A 132 0.56 7.58 10.27
C MET A 132 0.75 8.63 9.17
N GLU A 133 0.00 8.54 8.07
CA GLU A 133 0.04 9.56 7.00
C GLU A 133 -0.47 10.91 7.50
N LEU A 134 -1.55 10.91 8.29
CA LEU A 134 -2.08 12.11 8.91
C LEU A 134 -1.06 12.77 9.85
N LEU A 135 -0.45 12.00 10.75
CA LEU A 135 0.61 12.46 11.64
C LEU A 135 1.78 13.03 10.84
N CYS A 136 2.25 12.27 9.85
CA CYS A 136 3.39 12.66 9.02
C CYS A 136 3.12 13.97 8.25
N THR A 137 1.91 14.14 7.74
CA THR A 137 1.51 15.35 7.01
C THR A 137 1.45 16.57 7.92
N HIS A 138 1.08 16.40 9.18
CA HIS A 138 0.95 17.50 10.15
C HIS A 138 2.28 17.94 10.76
N TYR A 139 3.17 17.01 11.07
CA TYR A 139 4.34 17.28 11.90
C TYR A 139 5.67 17.23 11.17
N HIS A 140 5.73 16.67 9.95
CA HIS A 140 6.99 16.49 9.24
C HIS A 140 7.07 17.36 7.98
N GLN A 141 8.29 17.86 7.74
CA GLN A 141 8.58 18.68 6.57
C GLN A 141 8.62 17.86 5.28
N ILE A 142 8.45 18.53 4.13
CA ILE A 142 8.41 17.91 2.81
C ILE A 142 9.64 17.00 2.54
N PRO A 143 10.89 17.41 2.84
CA PRO A 143 12.05 16.53 2.62
C PRO A 143 11.96 15.22 3.39
N GLN A 144 11.51 15.24 4.65
CA GLN A 144 11.35 14.06 5.49
C GLN A 144 10.26 13.11 4.94
N ARG A 145 9.11 13.67 4.53
CA ARG A 145 7.99 12.93 3.94
C ARG A 145 8.38 12.33 2.60
N LEU A 146 9.11 13.06 1.77
CA LEU A 146 9.59 12.59 0.47
C LEU A 146 10.62 11.46 0.62
N SER A 147 11.57 11.58 1.55
CA SER A 147 12.52 10.50 1.87
C SER A 147 11.80 9.23 2.32
N ARG A 148 10.82 9.35 3.23
CA ARG A 148 9.97 8.23 3.66
C ARG A 148 9.23 7.59 2.48
N TRP A 149 8.63 8.40 1.60
CA TRP A 149 7.89 7.94 0.43
C TRP A 149 8.79 7.15 -0.54
N ILE A 150 10.00 7.65 -0.82
CA ILE A 150 11.00 6.98 -1.67
C ILE A 150 11.43 5.66 -1.04
N LEU A 151 11.80 5.66 0.23
CA LEU A 151 12.25 4.48 0.96
C LEU A 151 11.15 3.40 1.01
N THR A 152 9.90 3.79 1.22
CA THR A 152 8.77 2.86 1.22
C THR A 152 8.67 2.14 -0.12
N ARG A 153 8.74 2.85 -1.25
CA ARG A 153 8.70 2.22 -2.58
C ARG A 153 9.91 1.33 -2.83
N HIS A 154 11.09 1.79 -2.46
CA HIS A 154 12.30 0.99 -2.57
C HIS A 154 12.20 -0.34 -1.81
N ASP A 155 11.62 -0.33 -0.60
CA ASP A 155 11.46 -1.55 0.20
C ASP A 155 10.53 -2.58 -0.44
N TYR A 156 9.51 -2.14 -1.20
CA TYR A 156 8.60 -3.05 -1.91
C TYR A 156 9.16 -3.53 -3.25
N LEU A 157 9.80 -2.63 -3.99
CA LEU A 157 10.25 -2.94 -5.35
C LEU A 157 11.61 -3.62 -5.37
N LEU A 158 12.43 -3.45 -4.31
CA LEU A 158 13.82 -3.90 -4.22
C LEU A 158 14.66 -3.39 -5.41
N ALA A 159 14.30 -2.23 -5.96
CA ALA A 159 14.93 -1.60 -7.12
C ALA A 159 15.37 -0.19 -6.76
N ASN A 160 16.59 0.17 -7.16
CA ASN A 160 17.10 1.52 -6.93
C ASN A 160 16.54 2.56 -7.91
N ASP A 161 16.05 2.12 -9.06
CA ASP A 161 15.46 3.00 -10.08
C ASP A 161 13.94 2.96 -9.98
N LEU A 162 13.36 4.10 -9.64
CA LEU A 162 11.92 4.32 -9.57
C LEU A 162 11.46 5.13 -10.80
N GLN A 163 10.60 4.55 -11.61
CA GLN A 163 9.96 5.26 -12.72
C GLN A 163 8.81 6.11 -12.19
N VAL A 164 9.07 7.38 -11.90
CA VAL A 164 8.09 8.26 -11.28
C VAL A 164 8.23 9.70 -11.79
N THR A 165 7.10 10.35 -12.02
CA THR A 165 7.04 11.77 -12.39
C THR A 165 6.90 12.65 -11.14
N HIS A 166 7.35 13.91 -11.23
CA HIS A 166 7.12 14.89 -10.16
C HIS A 166 5.63 15.10 -9.89
N GLN A 167 4.77 14.95 -10.90
CA GLN A 167 3.32 15.01 -10.73
C GLN A 167 2.81 13.83 -9.89
N ALA A 168 3.25 12.61 -10.16
CA ALA A 168 2.85 11.45 -9.38
C ALA A 168 3.27 11.55 -7.89
N ILE A 169 4.46 12.10 -7.63
CA ILE A 169 4.92 12.38 -6.26
C ILE A 169 4.05 13.48 -5.63
N SER A 170 3.76 14.55 -6.38
CA SER A 170 2.89 15.65 -5.96
C SER A 170 1.51 15.16 -5.53
N ASP A 171 0.88 14.33 -6.35
CA ASP A 171 -0.43 13.73 -6.10
C ASP A 171 -0.41 12.78 -4.90
N SER A 172 0.66 11.97 -4.76
CA SER A 172 0.79 11.05 -3.64
C SER A 172 0.97 11.76 -2.30
N LEU A 173 1.77 12.82 -2.25
CA LEU A 173 2.08 13.54 -1.01
C LEU A 173 1.11 14.69 -0.72
N GLY A 174 0.21 15.04 -1.65
CA GLY A 174 -0.69 16.17 -1.52
C GLY A 174 0.05 17.52 -1.42
N ILE A 175 1.12 17.69 -2.19
CA ILE A 175 1.95 18.91 -2.21
C ILE A 175 2.08 19.44 -3.64
N ARG A 176 2.46 20.71 -3.79
CA ARG A 176 2.63 21.30 -5.12
C ARG A 176 3.83 20.70 -5.86
N ARG A 177 3.71 20.53 -7.18
CA ARG A 177 4.75 19.97 -8.05
C ARG A 177 6.07 20.74 -7.97
N GLU A 178 6.00 22.07 -7.83
CA GLU A 178 7.17 22.91 -7.65
C GLU A 178 7.93 22.59 -6.36
N ALA A 179 7.19 22.28 -5.27
CA ALA A 179 7.79 21.88 -4.00
C ALA A 179 8.51 20.53 -4.13
N VAL A 180 7.94 19.58 -4.89
CA VAL A 180 8.63 18.31 -5.22
C VAL A 180 9.93 18.58 -5.95
N THR A 181 9.91 19.41 -7.00
CA THR A 181 11.08 19.74 -7.81
C THR A 181 12.19 20.39 -6.97
N LEU A 182 11.83 21.37 -6.15
CA LEU A 182 12.79 22.04 -5.26
C LEU A 182 13.38 21.08 -4.21
N THR A 183 12.53 20.24 -3.62
CA THR A 183 12.98 19.27 -2.62
C THR A 183 13.94 18.25 -3.22
N LEU A 184 13.60 17.66 -4.36
CA LEU A 184 14.45 16.67 -5.03
C LEU A 184 15.81 17.24 -5.45
N ALA A 185 15.89 18.53 -5.79
CA ALA A 185 17.15 19.19 -6.16
C ALA A 185 18.16 19.26 -4.99
N HIS A 186 17.68 19.17 -3.74
CA HIS A 186 18.50 19.27 -2.53
C HIS A 186 18.51 17.97 -1.69
N LEU A 187 17.72 16.96 -2.09
CA LEU A 187 17.62 15.72 -1.36
C LEU A 187 18.88 14.86 -1.58
N GLN A 188 19.54 14.50 -0.49
CA GLN A 188 20.73 13.64 -0.55
C GLN A 188 20.30 12.17 -0.79
N GLY A 189 21.17 11.43 -1.45
CA GLY A 189 20.98 10.00 -1.70
C GLY A 189 20.06 9.67 -2.87
N VAL A 190 19.69 10.66 -3.70
CA VAL A 190 18.96 10.45 -4.95
C VAL A 190 19.56 11.21 -6.11
N SER A 191 19.35 10.71 -7.32
CA SER A 191 19.56 11.42 -8.57
C SER A 191 18.30 11.33 -9.43
N VAL A 192 17.94 12.42 -10.10
CA VAL A 192 16.70 12.49 -10.90
C VAL A 192 17.06 12.78 -12.35
N SER A 193 16.53 11.99 -13.27
CA SER A 193 16.66 12.21 -14.71
C SER A 193 15.43 11.72 -15.47
N ARG A 194 14.80 12.60 -16.27
CA ARG A 194 13.74 12.29 -17.26
C ARG A 194 12.69 11.27 -16.80
N GLY A 195 12.10 11.45 -15.62
CA GLY A 195 11.06 10.55 -15.10
C GLY A 195 11.59 9.32 -14.34
N HIS A 196 12.89 9.26 -14.08
CA HIS A 196 13.56 8.27 -13.28
C HIS A 196 14.12 8.93 -12.01
N LEU A 197 13.86 8.34 -10.88
CA LEU A 197 14.46 8.68 -9.60
C LEU A 197 15.33 7.49 -9.17
N ASN A 198 16.65 7.69 -9.18
CA ASN A 198 17.59 6.66 -8.80
C ASN A 198 18.11 6.90 -7.38
N ILE A 199 18.03 5.89 -6.53
CA ILE A 199 18.54 5.90 -5.15
C ILE A 199 20.03 5.58 -5.21
N THR A 200 20.86 6.56 -4.88
CA THR A 200 22.32 6.47 -4.90
C THR A 200 22.91 6.20 -3.53
N ASP A 201 22.23 6.65 -2.45
CA ASP A 201 22.62 6.40 -1.07
C ASP A 201 21.39 6.25 -0.18
N ARG A 202 21.06 4.99 0.13
CA ARG A 202 19.93 4.65 0.99
C ARG A 202 20.11 5.17 2.43
N ALA A 203 21.31 5.11 2.96
CA ALA A 203 21.60 5.55 4.34
C ALA A 203 21.36 7.06 4.50
N ALA A 204 21.75 7.86 3.51
CA ALA A 204 21.46 9.28 3.48
C ALA A 204 19.93 9.57 3.47
N LEU A 205 19.14 8.78 2.70
CA LEU A 205 17.68 8.90 2.71
C LEU A 205 17.07 8.50 4.06
N GLU A 206 17.56 7.44 4.69
CA GLU A 206 17.09 7.00 6.01
C GLU A 206 17.37 8.07 7.08
N HIS A 207 18.54 8.71 7.03
CA HIS A 207 18.88 9.80 7.95
C HIS A 207 18.01 11.05 7.76
N GLN A 208 17.58 11.33 6.54
CA GLN A 208 16.70 12.46 6.22
C GLN A 208 15.21 12.14 6.42
N SER A 209 14.84 10.86 6.54
CA SER A 209 13.44 10.48 6.72
C SER A 209 12.95 10.79 8.13
N CYS A 210 11.61 10.85 8.29
CA CYS A 210 11.01 10.91 9.60
C CYS A 210 10.91 9.51 10.23
N GLU A 211 10.74 9.48 11.55
CA GLU A 211 10.53 8.25 12.34
C GLU A 211 9.32 7.44 11.89
N CYS A 212 8.35 8.05 11.21
CA CYS A 212 7.21 7.36 10.62
C CYS A 212 7.63 6.21 9.68
N TYR A 213 8.74 6.36 8.96
CA TYR A 213 9.29 5.30 8.13
C TYR A 213 9.62 4.04 8.95
N PHE A 214 10.36 4.22 10.02
CA PHE A 214 10.80 3.11 10.87
C PHE A 214 9.63 2.48 11.64
N GLN A 215 8.67 3.28 12.10
CA GLN A 215 7.49 2.80 12.79
C GLN A 215 6.58 1.96 11.88
N LEU A 216 6.45 2.31 10.59
CA LEU A 216 5.69 1.50 9.64
C LEU A 216 6.39 0.18 9.29
N LYS A 217 7.73 0.18 9.30
CA LYS A 217 8.55 -1.00 8.97
C LYS A 217 8.56 -2.05 10.09
N GLN A 218 8.42 -1.64 11.35
CA GLN A 218 8.51 -2.51 12.52
C GLN A 218 7.32 -3.44 12.74
N VAL A 219 6.24 -3.34 11.95
CA VAL A 219 5.02 -4.10 12.21
C VAL A 219 4.77 -5.12 11.12
N HIS A 220 5.23 -6.33 11.37
CA HIS A 220 4.75 -7.51 10.69
C HIS A 220 3.29 -7.79 11.11
N PRO A 221 2.36 -8.20 10.20
CA PRO A 221 0.97 -8.50 10.53
C PRO A 221 0.78 -9.50 11.69
N SER A 222 1.74 -10.41 11.88
CA SER A 222 1.76 -11.35 13.01
C SER A 222 2.00 -10.69 14.38
N GLN A 223 2.52 -9.46 14.43
CA GLN A 223 2.81 -8.72 15.67
C GLN A 223 1.66 -7.84 16.13
N ILE A 224 0.58 -7.73 15.34
CA ILE A 224 -0.67 -7.14 15.79
C ILE A 224 -1.37 -8.18 16.67
N SER A 225 -0.83 -8.39 17.87
CA SER A 225 -1.49 -9.18 18.90
C SER A 225 -2.71 -8.39 19.37
N LEU A 226 -3.90 -8.93 19.13
CA LEU A 226 -5.10 -8.51 19.83
C LEU A 226 -4.94 -9.07 21.28
N ALA A 227 -4.26 -8.31 22.16
CA ALA A 227 -4.39 -8.53 23.58
C ALA A 227 -5.81 -8.10 23.97
N PHE A 228 -6.68 -9.07 24.16
CA PHE A 228 -7.93 -8.95 24.89
C PHE A 228 -7.68 -9.29 26.35
#